data_4f8cc24b15c5be1a592446b54c4eb037
#
_entry.id   4f8cc24b15c5be1a592446b54c4eb037
#
_cell.length_a   1.000
_cell.length_b   1.000
_cell.length_c   1.000
_cell.angle_alpha   90.00
_cell.angle_beta   90.00
_cell.angle_gamma   90.00
#
_symmetry.space_group_name_H-M   'P 1'
#
loop_
_entity.id
_entity.type
_entity.pdbx_description
1 polymer ?
#
loop_
_entity_poly.entity_id
_entity_poly.type
_entity_poly.pdbx_seq_one_letter_code
_entity_poly.pdbx_strand_id
1 'polypeptide(L)'
;MRKLIVLLLAVSLLGIAPANAAVKAGGKCTKAGAIATSGGKKFTCIKSGGKLVWNKGVTIKKVAAIKAGVCPVKATADFDPGITQVRANALLTMTEVDAEACAKSLDWLYRVGQRDDEFFALTRDYRVERVTVTVKMGVVTEVFVG
;
A
#
# COMPACT_ATOMS: atom_id res chain seq x y z
N MET A 1 61.09 -26.48 22.05
CA MET A 1 60.25 -25.32 21.73
C MET A 1 59.61 -25.57 20.35
N ARG A 2 58.39 -26.10 20.36
CA ARG A 2 57.60 -26.43 19.16
C ARG A 2 56.62 -25.28 18.89
N LYS A 3 56.82 -24.54 17.79
CA LYS A 3 55.90 -23.51 17.31
C LYS A 3 54.79 -24.17 16.52
N LEU A 4 53.56 -24.15 17.08
CA LEU A 4 52.34 -24.53 16.39
C LEU A 4 51.87 -23.33 15.54
N ILE A 5 51.91 -23.53 14.21
CA ILE A 5 51.33 -22.61 13.24
C ILE A 5 49.86 -23.05 13.06
N VAL A 6 48.95 -22.26 13.57
CA VAL A 6 47.48 -22.45 13.35
C VAL A 6 47.13 -21.72 12.03
N LEU A 7 46.82 -22.55 11.01
CA LEU A 7 46.38 -22.06 9.69
C LEU A 7 44.86 -21.83 9.77
N LEU A 8 44.45 -20.56 9.85
CA LEU A 8 43.04 -20.15 9.77
C LEU A 8 42.59 -20.20 8.31
N LEU A 9 41.83 -21.24 7.94
CA LEU A 9 41.09 -21.29 6.67
C LEU A 9 39.86 -20.37 6.77
N ALA A 10 39.93 -19.21 6.18
CA ALA A 10 38.77 -18.35 5.96
C ALA A 10 37.94 -18.90 4.80
N VAL A 11 36.84 -19.59 5.13
CA VAL A 11 35.82 -20.01 4.14
C VAL A 11 35.00 -18.78 3.76
N SER A 12 35.31 -18.19 2.61
CA SER A 12 34.50 -17.12 2.02
C SER A 12 33.22 -17.74 1.43
N LEU A 13 32.11 -17.66 2.17
CA LEU A 13 30.77 -17.92 1.64
C LEU A 13 30.41 -16.79 0.65
N LEU A 14 30.72 -16.98 -0.63
CA LEU A 14 30.15 -16.19 -1.71
C LEU A 14 28.65 -16.48 -1.77
N GLY A 15 27.85 -15.63 -1.14
CA GLY A 15 26.41 -15.61 -1.30
C GLY A 15 26.08 -15.31 -2.77
N ILE A 16 25.70 -16.37 -3.52
CA ILE A 16 25.13 -16.21 -4.86
C ILE A 16 23.73 -15.61 -4.66
N ALA A 17 23.60 -14.29 -4.77
CA ALA A 17 22.29 -13.64 -4.85
C ALA A 17 21.60 -14.16 -6.12
N PRO A 18 20.33 -14.65 -6.04
CA PRO A 18 19.61 -15.07 -7.22
C PRO A 18 19.47 -13.85 -8.14
N ALA A 19 20.03 -13.93 -9.34
CA ALA A 19 19.81 -12.93 -10.37
C ALA A 19 18.29 -12.93 -10.66
N ASN A 20 17.59 -11.87 -10.20
CA ASN A 20 16.20 -11.65 -10.56
C ASN A 20 16.15 -11.40 -12.07
N ALA A 21 16.03 -12.46 -12.86
CA ALA A 21 15.79 -12.36 -14.29
C ALA A 21 14.51 -11.55 -14.48
N ALA A 22 14.61 -10.40 -15.16
CA ALA A 22 13.48 -9.51 -15.40
C ALA A 22 12.34 -10.31 -16.06
N VAL A 23 11.18 -10.36 -15.37
CA VAL A 23 10.00 -11.07 -15.85
C VAL A 23 9.49 -10.39 -17.12
N LYS A 24 9.36 -11.17 -18.20
CA LYS A 24 8.86 -10.70 -19.52
C LYS A 24 7.63 -11.52 -19.92
N ALA A 25 6.69 -10.90 -20.64
CA ALA A 25 5.56 -11.60 -21.25
C ALA A 25 6.07 -12.77 -22.13
N GLY A 26 5.44 -13.94 -22.01
CA GLY A 26 5.84 -15.16 -22.72
C GLY A 26 7.08 -15.86 -22.15
N GLY A 27 7.79 -15.26 -21.20
CA GLY A 27 8.92 -15.91 -20.51
C GLY A 27 8.47 -17.12 -19.68
N LYS A 28 9.36 -18.09 -19.49
CA LYS A 28 9.07 -19.30 -18.68
C LYS A 28 8.82 -18.93 -17.23
N CYS A 29 7.88 -19.61 -16.59
CA CYS A 29 7.64 -19.56 -15.17
C CYS A 29 7.52 -20.98 -14.57
N THR A 30 7.64 -21.13 -13.27
CA THR A 30 7.78 -22.43 -12.62
C THR A 30 6.50 -22.95 -11.98
N LYS A 31 5.58 -22.07 -11.60
CA LYS A 31 4.36 -22.44 -10.88
C LYS A 31 3.15 -21.69 -11.46
N ALA A 32 2.14 -22.44 -11.91
CA ALA A 32 0.87 -21.84 -12.35
C ALA A 32 0.25 -21.00 -11.25
N GLY A 33 -0.27 -19.82 -11.61
CA GLY A 33 -0.82 -18.85 -10.66
C GLY A 33 0.22 -18.00 -9.91
N ALA A 34 1.52 -18.26 -10.07
CA ALA A 34 2.55 -17.39 -9.49
C ALA A 34 2.43 -15.97 -10.05
N ILE A 35 2.66 -14.98 -9.19
CA ILE A 35 2.59 -13.57 -9.53
C ILE A 35 3.99 -12.96 -9.44
N ALA A 36 4.34 -12.13 -10.41
CA ALA A 36 5.58 -11.36 -10.40
C ALA A 36 5.31 -9.95 -10.93
N THR A 37 6.10 -8.99 -10.45
CA THR A 37 6.01 -7.59 -10.87
C THR A 37 7.31 -7.18 -11.51
N SER A 38 7.25 -6.63 -12.71
CA SER A 38 8.43 -6.14 -13.45
C SER A 38 8.00 -5.00 -14.37
N GLY A 39 8.81 -3.93 -14.47
CA GLY A 39 8.54 -2.80 -15.36
C GLY A 39 7.15 -2.15 -15.17
N GLY A 40 6.66 -2.06 -13.93
CA GLY A 40 5.34 -1.48 -13.65
C GLY A 40 4.15 -2.34 -14.11
N LYS A 41 4.39 -3.61 -14.42
CA LYS A 41 3.35 -4.58 -14.79
C LYS A 41 3.32 -5.75 -13.81
N LYS A 42 2.12 -6.24 -13.53
CA LYS A 42 1.86 -7.47 -12.79
C LYS A 42 1.67 -8.61 -13.79
N PHE A 43 2.48 -9.63 -13.69
CA PHE A 43 2.43 -10.84 -14.50
C PHE A 43 1.87 -11.99 -13.68
N THR A 44 1.09 -12.84 -14.34
CA THR A 44 0.61 -14.10 -13.74
C THR A 44 1.12 -15.26 -14.59
N CYS A 45 1.65 -16.28 -13.93
CA CYS A 45 2.09 -17.50 -14.62
C CYS A 45 0.87 -18.31 -15.04
N ILE A 46 0.72 -18.53 -16.33
CA ILE A 46 -0.39 -19.28 -16.94
C ILE A 46 0.12 -20.47 -17.74
N LYS A 47 -0.71 -21.48 -17.91
CA LYS A 47 -0.43 -22.60 -18.81
C LYS A 47 -0.90 -22.24 -20.22
N SER A 48 0.01 -22.19 -21.17
CA SER A 48 -0.27 -21.89 -22.57
C SER A 48 0.51 -22.87 -23.47
N GLY A 49 -0.17 -23.58 -24.36
CA GLY A 49 0.46 -24.56 -25.25
C GLY A 49 1.22 -25.66 -24.51
N GLY A 50 0.72 -26.12 -23.36
CA GLY A 50 1.39 -27.14 -22.55
C GLY A 50 2.58 -26.66 -21.69
N LYS A 51 2.97 -25.38 -21.82
CA LYS A 51 4.10 -24.77 -21.09
C LYS A 51 3.62 -23.72 -20.09
N LEU A 52 4.36 -23.51 -19.03
CA LEU A 52 4.12 -22.44 -18.06
C LEU A 52 4.84 -21.18 -18.53
N VAL A 53 4.08 -20.13 -18.78
CA VAL A 53 4.61 -18.83 -19.27
C VAL A 53 3.95 -17.65 -18.55
N TRP A 54 4.66 -16.55 -18.48
CA TRP A 54 4.11 -15.29 -17.97
C TRP A 54 3.13 -14.70 -18.99
N ASN A 55 1.95 -14.29 -18.55
CA ASN A 55 0.96 -13.61 -19.39
C ASN A 55 1.51 -12.26 -19.91
N LYS A 56 0.70 -11.52 -20.70
CA LYS A 56 1.08 -10.20 -21.25
C LYS A 56 1.34 -9.14 -20.16
N GLY A 57 1.01 -9.43 -18.91
CA GLY A 57 1.09 -8.50 -17.79
C GLY A 57 0.00 -7.42 -17.85
N VAL A 58 -0.49 -7.05 -16.67
CA VAL A 58 -1.43 -5.94 -16.47
C VAL A 58 -0.64 -4.75 -15.93
N THR A 59 -0.77 -3.58 -16.58
CA THR A 59 -0.12 -2.36 -16.09
C THR A 59 -0.66 -2.04 -14.70
N ILE A 60 0.23 -1.98 -13.72
CA ILE A 60 -0.09 -1.48 -12.39
C ILE A 60 -0.15 0.04 -12.53
N LYS A 61 -1.36 0.63 -12.51
CA LYS A 61 -1.46 2.08 -12.33
C LYS A 61 -0.79 2.40 -11.01
N LYS A 62 0.37 3.05 -11.05
CA LYS A 62 1.00 3.60 -9.85
C LYS A 62 -0.01 4.60 -9.28
N VAL A 63 -0.67 4.23 -8.19
CA VAL A 63 -1.50 5.20 -7.47
C VAL A 63 -0.53 6.30 -7.08
N ALA A 64 -0.79 7.52 -7.57
CA ALA A 64 0.02 8.67 -7.20
C ALA A 64 0.09 8.70 -5.68
N ALA A 65 1.30 8.83 -5.12
CA ALA A 65 1.49 8.88 -3.68
C ALA A 65 0.64 10.04 -3.15
N ILE A 66 -0.39 9.71 -2.39
CA ILE A 66 -1.29 10.70 -1.79
C ILE A 66 -0.49 11.31 -0.64
N LYS A 67 -0.26 12.61 -0.73
CA LYS A 67 0.50 13.36 0.26
C LYS A 67 -0.43 13.74 1.41
N ALA A 68 -0.03 13.44 2.65
CA ALA A 68 -0.71 13.92 3.84
C ALA A 68 -0.77 15.46 3.84
N GLY A 69 -1.88 16.02 4.31
CA GLY A 69 -2.10 17.47 4.32
C GLY A 69 -2.50 18.07 2.97
N VAL A 70 -2.76 17.25 1.95
CA VAL A 70 -3.19 17.71 0.61
C VAL A 70 -4.47 16.98 0.23
N CYS A 71 -5.56 17.75 0.01
CA CYS A 71 -6.84 17.17 -0.39
C CYS A 71 -6.71 16.48 -1.75
N PRO A 72 -7.06 15.18 -1.86
CA PRO A 72 -6.94 14.45 -3.11
C PRO A 72 -8.05 14.84 -4.09
N VAL A 73 -7.87 14.51 -5.36
CA VAL A 73 -8.92 14.68 -6.36
C VAL A 73 -10.02 13.63 -6.14
N LYS A 74 -11.28 14.04 -6.30
CA LYS A 74 -12.45 13.16 -6.21
C LYS A 74 -12.32 11.98 -7.18
N ALA A 75 -12.66 10.79 -6.73
CA ALA A 75 -12.58 9.56 -7.54
C ALA A 75 -13.82 8.70 -7.34
N THR A 76 -14.34 8.10 -8.41
CA THR A 76 -15.47 7.16 -8.36
C THR A 76 -15.20 5.95 -7.47
N ALA A 77 -13.95 5.53 -7.36
CA ALA A 77 -13.53 4.43 -6.50
C ALA A 77 -13.72 4.70 -4.99
N ASP A 78 -14.02 5.94 -4.60
CA ASP A 78 -14.32 6.28 -3.20
C ASP A 78 -15.70 5.78 -2.76
N PHE A 79 -16.56 5.39 -3.72
CA PHE A 79 -17.90 4.87 -3.47
C PHE A 79 -18.00 3.36 -3.74
N ASP A 80 -17.25 2.85 -4.70
CA ASP A 80 -17.21 1.44 -5.07
C ASP A 80 -15.77 1.05 -5.51
N PRO A 81 -15.04 0.25 -4.76
CA PRO A 81 -15.39 -0.47 -3.51
C PRO A 81 -15.38 0.37 -2.22
N GLY A 82 -15.07 1.67 -2.28
CA GLY A 82 -15.05 2.57 -1.14
C GLY A 82 -13.72 3.30 -0.94
N ILE A 83 -13.68 4.19 0.05
CA ILE A 83 -12.48 4.94 0.40
C ILE A 83 -11.38 3.96 0.84
N THR A 84 -10.20 4.04 0.22
CA THR A 84 -9.07 3.28 0.70
C THR A 84 -8.36 4.02 1.84
N GLN A 85 -7.76 3.27 2.79
CA GLN A 85 -6.99 3.88 3.89
C GLN A 85 -5.88 4.81 3.38
N VAL A 86 -5.24 4.47 2.25
CA VAL A 86 -4.22 5.32 1.60
C VAL A 86 -4.81 6.67 1.20
N ARG A 87 -6.03 6.72 0.67
CA ARG A 87 -6.72 7.97 0.32
C ARG A 87 -7.16 8.74 1.55
N ALA A 88 -7.71 8.06 2.55
CA ALA A 88 -8.12 8.66 3.81
C ALA A 88 -6.94 9.33 4.53
N ASN A 89 -5.76 8.76 4.46
CA ASN A 89 -4.53 9.31 5.07
C ASN A 89 -4.13 10.68 4.48
N ALA A 90 -4.73 11.14 3.39
CA ALA A 90 -4.55 12.50 2.89
C ALA A 90 -5.00 13.56 3.91
N LEU A 91 -5.97 13.22 4.76
CA LEU A 91 -6.49 14.14 5.80
C LEU A 91 -5.52 14.30 6.99
N LEU A 92 -4.52 13.41 7.14
CA LEU A 92 -3.51 13.55 8.20
C LEU A 92 -2.79 14.89 8.09
N THR A 93 -2.52 15.50 9.22
CA THR A 93 -1.85 16.80 9.37
C THR A 93 -2.65 18.03 8.89
N MET A 94 -3.86 17.85 8.38
CA MET A 94 -4.77 18.97 8.11
C MET A 94 -5.34 19.51 9.43
N THR A 95 -5.74 20.78 9.43
CA THR A 95 -6.62 21.28 10.50
C THR A 95 -7.95 20.53 10.45
N GLU A 96 -8.67 20.43 11.56
CA GLU A 96 -9.99 19.80 11.59
C GLU A 96 -10.94 20.42 10.55
N VAL A 97 -10.92 21.76 10.43
CA VAL A 97 -11.75 22.50 9.47
C VAL A 97 -11.41 22.15 8.03
N ASP A 98 -10.10 22.12 7.69
CA ASP A 98 -9.67 21.79 6.33
C ASP A 98 -9.95 20.33 5.99
N ALA A 99 -9.79 19.42 6.95
CA ALA A 99 -10.08 17.99 6.76
C ALA A 99 -11.57 17.75 6.51
N GLU A 100 -12.45 18.41 7.27
CA GLU A 100 -13.90 18.34 7.06
C GLU A 100 -14.30 18.93 5.70
N ALA A 101 -13.77 20.10 5.33
CA ALA A 101 -14.01 20.73 4.03
C ALA A 101 -13.53 19.83 2.88
N CYS A 102 -12.34 19.23 3.03
CA CYS A 102 -11.81 18.29 2.06
C CYS A 102 -12.73 17.06 1.92
N ALA A 103 -13.11 16.41 3.02
CA ALA A 103 -14.01 15.26 3.00
C ALA A 103 -15.35 15.60 2.31
N LYS A 104 -15.94 16.74 2.62
CA LYS A 104 -17.16 17.23 1.98
C LYS A 104 -16.99 17.43 0.46
N SER A 105 -15.86 17.98 0.03
CA SER A 105 -15.58 18.18 -1.41
C SER A 105 -15.45 16.88 -2.19
N LEU A 106 -15.14 15.78 -1.49
CA LEU A 106 -15.02 14.43 -2.02
C LEU A 106 -16.31 13.62 -1.89
N ASP A 107 -17.37 14.17 -1.29
CA ASP A 107 -18.62 13.51 -0.89
C ASP A 107 -18.36 12.38 0.12
N TRP A 108 -17.31 12.48 0.92
CA TRP A 108 -17.07 11.55 2.01
C TRP A 108 -17.87 11.96 3.25
N LEU A 109 -18.38 10.97 3.96
CA LEU A 109 -18.93 11.19 5.30
C LEU A 109 -17.76 11.42 6.27
N TYR A 110 -17.82 12.51 7.02
CA TYR A 110 -16.80 12.89 7.99
C TYR A 110 -17.33 12.77 9.42
N ARG A 111 -16.56 12.18 10.30
CA ARG A 111 -16.92 12.02 11.71
C ARG A 111 -15.67 12.16 12.58
N VAL A 112 -15.80 12.92 13.67
CA VAL A 112 -14.76 12.98 14.72
C VAL A 112 -15.06 11.86 15.73
N GLY A 113 -14.10 10.98 15.95
CA GLY A 113 -14.17 9.92 16.94
C GLY A 113 -13.56 10.33 18.29
N GLN A 114 -12.54 11.20 18.21
CA GLN A 114 -11.87 11.75 19.39
C GLN A 114 -11.37 13.15 19.09
N ARG A 115 -11.53 14.06 20.06
CA ARG A 115 -10.89 15.40 20.03
C ARG A 115 -10.15 15.60 21.35
N ASP A 116 -8.83 15.75 21.27
CA ASP A 116 -7.93 15.78 22.42
C ASP A 116 -8.17 14.57 23.34
N ASP A 117 -8.67 14.78 24.54
CA ASP A 117 -8.99 13.73 25.52
C ASP A 117 -10.48 13.35 25.55
N GLU A 118 -11.31 13.98 24.69
CA GLU A 118 -12.74 13.72 24.60
C GLU A 118 -13.05 12.66 23.55
N PHE A 119 -13.69 11.57 23.95
CA PHE A 119 -14.17 10.51 23.06
C PHE A 119 -15.65 10.71 22.75
N PHE A 120 -15.99 10.63 21.47
CA PHE A 120 -17.38 10.72 21.02
C PHE A 120 -17.99 9.33 20.87
N ALA A 121 -19.27 9.20 21.24
CA ALA A 121 -20.00 7.94 21.01
C ALA A 121 -20.13 7.66 19.52
N LEU A 122 -19.61 6.52 19.07
CA LEU A 122 -19.67 6.10 17.69
C LEU A 122 -20.67 4.96 17.51
N THR A 123 -21.44 5.03 16.41
CA THR A 123 -22.24 3.91 15.96
C THR A 123 -21.35 2.79 15.42
N ARG A 124 -21.76 1.53 15.59
CA ARG A 124 -20.96 0.36 15.15
C ARG A 124 -21.19 0.00 13.68
N ASP A 125 -21.90 0.83 12.92
CA ASP A 125 -22.12 0.63 11.50
C ASP A 125 -20.84 0.96 10.71
N TYR A 126 -20.35 0.02 9.92
CA TYR A 126 -19.25 0.24 8.99
C TYR A 126 -19.76 0.86 7.71
N ARG A 127 -19.14 1.94 7.24
CA ARG A 127 -19.47 2.61 5.98
C ARG A 127 -18.19 2.87 5.16
N VAL A 128 -18.17 2.32 3.95
CA VAL A 128 -17.04 2.43 3.04
C VAL A 128 -16.76 3.86 2.55
N GLU A 129 -17.76 4.72 2.62
CA GLU A 129 -17.71 6.12 2.22
C GLU A 129 -17.47 7.08 3.40
N ARG A 130 -17.17 6.56 4.61
CA ARG A 130 -16.98 7.37 5.81
C ARG A 130 -15.53 7.34 6.30
N VAL A 131 -15.05 8.51 6.72
CA VAL A 131 -13.81 8.65 7.48
C VAL A 131 -14.12 9.06 8.91
N THR A 132 -13.47 8.39 9.87
CA THR A 132 -13.49 8.74 11.29
C THR A 132 -12.10 9.22 11.67
N VAL A 133 -12.01 10.41 12.28
CA VAL A 133 -10.73 11.03 12.60
C VAL A 133 -10.51 11.21 14.10
N THR A 134 -9.25 11.18 14.52
CA THR A 134 -8.78 11.68 15.81
C THR A 134 -8.14 13.05 15.58
N VAL A 135 -8.57 14.05 16.35
CA VAL A 135 -8.06 15.42 16.29
C VAL A 135 -7.31 15.70 17.60
N LYS A 136 -6.09 16.23 17.50
CA LYS A 136 -5.31 16.71 18.65
C LYS A 136 -4.81 18.12 18.39
N MET A 137 -5.07 19.02 19.33
CA MET A 137 -4.73 20.44 19.19
C MET A 137 -5.21 21.05 17.87
N GLY A 138 -6.43 20.70 17.44
CA GLY A 138 -7.04 21.16 16.20
C GLY A 138 -6.49 20.57 14.90
N VAL A 139 -5.61 19.54 14.98
CA VAL A 139 -4.99 18.88 13.82
C VAL A 139 -5.38 17.40 13.79
N VAL A 140 -5.67 16.88 12.62
CA VAL A 140 -5.97 15.44 12.41
C VAL A 140 -4.68 14.62 12.56
N THR A 141 -4.67 13.75 13.56
CA THR A 141 -3.53 12.88 13.89
C THR A 141 -3.73 11.43 13.46
N GLU A 142 -4.99 10.99 13.38
CA GLU A 142 -5.34 9.63 12.93
C GLU A 142 -6.58 9.67 12.05
N VAL A 143 -6.67 8.74 11.12
CA VAL A 143 -7.80 8.60 10.20
C VAL A 143 -8.11 7.12 10.02
N PHE A 144 -9.37 6.76 10.11
CA PHE A 144 -9.88 5.41 9.84
C PHE A 144 -11.01 5.46 8.83
N VAL A 145 -11.12 4.45 7.97
CA VAL A 145 -12.26 4.26 7.09
C VAL A 145 -13.31 3.42 7.82
N GLY A 146 -14.57 3.93 7.88
CA GLY A 146 -15.66 3.21 8.53
C GLY A 146 -16.45 4.01 9.57
#